data_1ad026b40c85c775b88a65101a1d7977
#
_entry.id   1ad026b40c85c775b88a65101a1d7977
#
_cell.length_a   1.000
_cell.length_b   1.000
_cell.length_c   1.000
_cell.angle_alpha   90.00
_cell.angle_beta   90.00
_cell.angle_gamma   90.00
#
_symmetry.space_group_name_H-M   'P 1'
#
loop_
_entity.id
_entity.type
_entity.pdbx_description
1 polymer ?
#
loop_
_entity_poly.entity_id
_entity_poly.type
_entity_poly.pdbx_seq_one_letter_code
_entity_poly.pdbx_strand_id
1 'polypeptide(L)'
;MVGIKDVARAAGVSVSTVSYVLSGKRSISVKTADKVMAAVEKLGYTPDASARKMRGVRNQIIALSAPIRGDINQAKYNAYFLHTAWQAKDRGYDVLLLTGEDAVGDLRRVTQSNLVDGVVLLDIEEHDVRAAEAGLYSKPCVAIGLPSEHGDCACVDIDFTMAGRQAADCLYSKGHRKVVFLRDNEADYERGSGYVLLFRESLMAHAKELGLRIVESSKHGFDQFDAATFVHDVFDVEDRPTAIINQASANVLNQVLQELQSAGLSVPDNVSVLSCGTYFEGELMTQPITEMPVMPQELCSKAVELLVNAIESHTDIRGVVELSRPAMHRHGSVAEVDVGEQ
;
A
#
# COMPACT_ATOMS: atom_id res chain seq x y z
N MET A 1 -22.62 -35.18 -10.35
CA MET A 1 -22.60 -33.73 -10.05
C MET A 1 -23.93 -33.17 -10.53
N VAL A 2 -24.67 -32.46 -9.69
CA VAL A 2 -25.97 -31.86 -10.04
C VAL A 2 -25.71 -30.67 -10.99
N GLY A 3 -26.38 -30.66 -12.12
CA GLY A 3 -26.23 -29.61 -13.14
C GLY A 3 -27.48 -28.73 -13.26
N ILE A 4 -27.35 -27.59 -13.97
CA ILE A 4 -28.47 -26.67 -14.22
C ILE A 4 -29.70 -27.37 -14.87
N LYS A 5 -29.46 -28.44 -15.66
CA LYS A 5 -30.53 -29.26 -16.27
C LYS A 5 -31.36 -30.02 -15.23
N ASP A 6 -30.73 -30.42 -14.13
CA ASP A 6 -31.42 -31.14 -13.04
C ASP A 6 -32.28 -30.19 -12.22
N VAL A 7 -31.78 -28.94 -11.98
CA VAL A 7 -32.57 -27.88 -11.36
C VAL A 7 -33.77 -27.51 -12.21
N ALA A 8 -33.59 -27.35 -13.52
CA ALA A 8 -34.68 -27.05 -14.46
C ALA A 8 -35.76 -28.13 -14.43
N ARG A 9 -35.36 -29.39 -14.42
CA ARG A 9 -36.27 -30.55 -14.31
C ARG A 9 -37.02 -30.56 -12.97
N ALA A 10 -36.31 -30.31 -11.86
CA ALA A 10 -36.91 -30.29 -10.52
C ALA A 10 -37.88 -29.13 -10.31
N ALA A 11 -37.57 -27.94 -10.87
CA ALA A 11 -38.41 -26.77 -10.80
C ALA A 11 -39.54 -26.76 -11.86
N GLY A 12 -39.55 -27.67 -12.83
CA GLY A 12 -40.52 -27.72 -13.92
C GLY A 12 -40.45 -26.51 -14.88
N VAL A 13 -39.26 -26.01 -15.11
CA VAL A 13 -39.02 -24.84 -15.99
C VAL A 13 -37.91 -25.11 -17.01
N SER A 14 -37.75 -24.20 -17.97
CA SER A 14 -36.63 -24.31 -18.92
C SER A 14 -35.29 -24.00 -18.29
N VAL A 15 -34.20 -24.51 -18.85
CA VAL A 15 -32.82 -24.17 -18.43
C VAL A 15 -32.58 -22.66 -18.52
N SER A 16 -33.11 -21.99 -19.53
CA SER A 16 -33.04 -20.53 -19.66
C SER A 16 -33.77 -19.81 -18.52
N THR A 17 -34.92 -20.33 -18.06
CA THR A 17 -35.64 -19.75 -16.92
C THR A 17 -34.83 -19.85 -15.63
N VAL A 18 -34.23 -21.03 -15.35
CA VAL A 18 -33.31 -21.20 -14.21
C VAL A 18 -32.16 -20.20 -14.32
N SER A 19 -31.58 -20.08 -15.52
CA SER A 19 -30.52 -19.12 -15.80
C SER A 19 -30.91 -17.68 -15.51
N TYR A 20 -32.10 -17.25 -15.89
CA TYR A 20 -32.59 -15.90 -15.65
C TYR A 20 -32.89 -15.64 -14.18
N VAL A 21 -33.45 -16.62 -13.44
CA VAL A 21 -33.67 -16.51 -11.99
C VAL A 21 -32.33 -16.34 -11.27
N LEU A 22 -31.33 -17.18 -11.57
CA LEU A 22 -30.03 -17.14 -10.91
C LEU A 22 -29.19 -15.91 -11.30
N SER A 23 -29.43 -15.29 -12.46
CA SER A 23 -28.65 -14.14 -12.93
C SER A 23 -29.32 -12.79 -12.72
N GLY A 24 -30.59 -12.76 -12.37
CA GLY A 24 -31.37 -11.51 -12.23
C GLY A 24 -31.56 -10.69 -13.53
N LYS A 25 -31.03 -11.18 -14.68
CA LYS A 25 -31.00 -10.43 -15.95
C LYS A 25 -32.36 -10.18 -16.59
N ARG A 26 -33.39 -10.87 -16.17
CA ARG A 26 -34.75 -10.70 -16.68
C ARG A 26 -35.75 -10.84 -15.55
N SER A 27 -36.76 -9.99 -15.55
CA SER A 27 -37.88 -10.11 -14.60
C SER A 27 -38.60 -11.44 -14.81
N ILE A 28 -38.64 -12.25 -13.76
CA ILE A 28 -39.33 -13.53 -13.69
C ILE A 28 -40.35 -13.41 -12.57
N SER A 29 -41.55 -14.03 -12.73
CA SER A 29 -42.57 -13.99 -11.68
C SER A 29 -42.02 -14.55 -10.35
N VAL A 30 -42.38 -13.93 -9.23
CA VAL A 30 -41.94 -14.36 -7.87
C VAL A 30 -42.23 -15.86 -7.68
N LYS A 31 -43.39 -16.34 -8.05
CA LYS A 31 -43.80 -17.75 -7.97
C LYS A 31 -42.85 -18.69 -8.73
N THR A 32 -42.32 -18.26 -9.88
CA THR A 32 -41.37 -19.07 -10.65
C THR A 32 -39.97 -18.99 -10.06
N ALA A 33 -39.55 -17.81 -9.57
CA ALA A 33 -38.30 -17.65 -8.88
C ALA A 33 -38.21 -18.52 -7.61
N ASP A 34 -39.27 -18.53 -6.79
CA ASP A 34 -39.33 -19.35 -5.58
C ASP A 34 -39.23 -20.84 -5.89
N LYS A 35 -39.88 -21.34 -6.94
CA LYS A 35 -39.77 -22.75 -7.37
C LYS A 35 -38.34 -23.11 -7.76
N VAL A 36 -37.66 -22.23 -8.48
CA VAL A 36 -36.28 -22.45 -8.89
C VAL A 36 -35.34 -22.43 -7.69
N MET A 37 -35.48 -21.45 -6.77
CA MET A 37 -34.67 -21.37 -5.56
C MET A 37 -34.86 -22.58 -4.63
N ALA A 38 -36.08 -23.05 -4.43
CA ALA A 38 -36.38 -24.26 -3.69
C ALA A 38 -35.74 -25.52 -4.32
N ALA A 39 -35.71 -25.60 -5.66
CA ALA A 39 -35.04 -26.71 -6.36
C ALA A 39 -33.53 -26.61 -6.24
N VAL A 40 -32.93 -25.41 -6.28
CA VAL A 40 -31.50 -25.17 -6.05
C VAL A 40 -31.09 -25.66 -4.66
N GLU A 41 -31.83 -25.23 -3.62
CA GLU A 41 -31.57 -25.63 -2.22
C GLU A 41 -31.71 -27.14 -2.01
N LYS A 42 -32.82 -27.72 -2.50
CA LYS A 42 -33.10 -29.15 -2.40
C LYS A 42 -32.04 -30.05 -3.03
N LEU A 43 -31.46 -29.60 -4.15
CA LEU A 43 -30.47 -30.37 -4.90
C LEU A 43 -29.03 -30.01 -4.50
N GLY A 44 -28.82 -29.04 -3.62
CA GLY A 44 -27.49 -28.54 -3.28
C GLY A 44 -26.75 -28.00 -4.52
N TYR A 45 -27.49 -27.44 -5.50
CA TYR A 45 -26.89 -26.96 -6.74
C TYR A 45 -26.17 -25.64 -6.53
N THR A 46 -24.87 -25.66 -6.71
CA THR A 46 -24.04 -24.44 -6.78
C THR A 46 -23.78 -24.12 -8.25
N PRO A 47 -24.14 -22.93 -8.74
CA PRO A 47 -23.84 -22.53 -10.11
C PRO A 47 -22.35 -22.66 -10.42
N ASP A 48 -22.00 -23.44 -11.43
CA ASP A 48 -20.63 -23.59 -11.90
C ASP A 48 -20.05 -22.23 -12.34
N ALA A 49 -18.81 -21.92 -11.91
CA ALA A 49 -18.08 -20.71 -12.29
C ALA A 49 -17.99 -20.58 -13.83
N SER A 50 -17.84 -21.70 -14.55
CA SER A 50 -17.86 -21.74 -16.01
C SER A 50 -19.20 -21.32 -16.61
N ALA A 51 -20.32 -21.68 -15.96
CA ALA A 51 -21.66 -21.31 -16.39
C ALA A 51 -21.97 -19.83 -16.07
N ARG A 52 -21.39 -19.25 -15.03
CA ARG A 52 -21.43 -17.81 -14.75
C ARG A 52 -20.67 -17.02 -15.80
N LYS A 53 -19.49 -17.51 -16.18
CA LYS A 53 -18.60 -16.90 -17.20
C LYS A 53 -19.27 -16.72 -18.55
N MET A 54 -20.01 -17.72 -19.04
CA MET A 54 -20.75 -17.64 -20.31
C MET A 54 -21.89 -16.62 -20.33
N ARG A 55 -22.27 -16.07 -19.17
CA ARG A 55 -23.42 -15.18 -18.99
C ARG A 55 -23.05 -13.73 -18.73
N GLY A 56 -21.75 -13.39 -18.74
CA GLY A 56 -21.27 -12.04 -18.42
C GLY A 56 -21.57 -11.64 -16.96
N VAL A 57 -21.69 -12.61 -16.07
CA VAL A 57 -21.81 -12.37 -14.61
C VAL A 57 -20.41 -12.17 -14.06
N ARG A 58 -20.22 -11.17 -13.21
CA ARG A 58 -18.96 -10.91 -12.49
C ARG A 58 -18.59 -12.11 -11.63
N ASN A 59 -17.28 -12.38 -11.52
CA ASN A 59 -16.82 -13.46 -10.63
C ASN A 59 -16.75 -13.02 -9.18
N GLN A 60 -16.78 -11.71 -8.93
CA GLN A 60 -16.60 -11.11 -7.60
C GLN A 60 -15.23 -11.49 -7.01
N ILE A 61 -14.20 -11.54 -7.85
CA ILE A 61 -12.82 -11.78 -7.45
C ILE A 61 -11.96 -10.66 -8.01
N ILE A 62 -11.12 -10.07 -7.16
CA ILE A 62 -10.03 -9.17 -7.57
C ILE A 62 -8.69 -9.87 -7.37
N ALA A 63 -7.76 -9.67 -8.31
CA ALA A 63 -6.37 -10.10 -8.13
C ALA A 63 -5.61 -9.08 -7.30
N LEU A 64 -4.82 -9.56 -6.34
CA LEU A 64 -3.83 -8.78 -5.60
C LEU A 64 -2.45 -9.30 -6.01
N SER A 65 -1.70 -8.52 -6.79
CA SER A 65 -0.35 -8.86 -7.22
C SER A 65 0.67 -8.22 -6.31
N ALA A 66 1.41 -9.06 -5.59
CA ALA A 66 2.48 -8.63 -4.69
C ALA A 66 3.58 -9.69 -4.68
N PRO A 67 4.83 -9.36 -5.01
CA PRO A 67 5.93 -10.31 -4.90
C PRO A 67 6.13 -10.70 -3.42
N ILE A 68 6.38 -11.98 -3.14
CA ILE A 68 6.80 -12.43 -1.81
C ILE A 68 8.31 -12.56 -1.83
N ARG A 69 8.96 -11.78 -0.98
CA ARG A 69 10.43 -11.70 -0.88
C ARG A 69 10.87 -11.99 0.56
N GLY A 70 12.11 -12.45 0.74
CA GLY A 70 12.66 -12.74 2.06
C GLY A 70 13.20 -11.51 2.80
N ASP A 71 13.39 -10.40 2.09
CA ASP A 71 14.02 -9.15 2.55
C ASP A 71 13.02 -8.04 2.89
N ILE A 72 11.75 -8.41 3.06
CA ILE A 72 10.65 -7.48 3.30
C ILE A 72 10.23 -7.39 4.77
N ASN A 73 9.70 -6.25 5.16
CA ASN A 73 8.98 -6.12 6.42
C ASN A 73 7.63 -6.86 6.34
N GLN A 74 7.57 -8.08 6.89
CA GLN A 74 6.36 -8.90 6.86
C GLN A 74 5.15 -8.23 7.52
N ALA A 75 5.35 -7.46 8.59
CA ALA A 75 4.26 -6.76 9.26
C ALA A 75 3.60 -5.73 8.33
N LYS A 76 4.41 -4.98 7.57
CA LYS A 76 3.96 -4.06 6.53
C LYS A 76 3.11 -4.77 5.47
N TYR A 77 3.61 -5.85 4.90
CA TYR A 77 2.88 -6.61 3.87
C TYR A 77 1.59 -7.21 4.39
N ASN A 78 1.62 -7.80 5.59
CA ASN A 78 0.42 -8.35 6.22
C ASN A 78 -0.66 -7.28 6.41
N ALA A 79 -0.30 -6.05 6.78
CA ALA A 79 -1.25 -4.96 6.90
C ALA A 79 -1.95 -4.67 5.56
N TYR A 80 -1.20 -4.54 4.46
CA TYR A 80 -1.79 -4.31 3.13
C TYR A 80 -2.66 -5.49 2.66
N PHE A 81 -2.21 -6.72 2.85
CA PHE A 81 -2.98 -7.90 2.45
C PHE A 81 -4.31 -8.00 3.20
N LEU A 82 -4.28 -7.83 4.52
CA LEU A 82 -5.48 -7.90 5.35
C LEU A 82 -6.44 -6.75 5.05
N HIS A 83 -5.94 -5.52 4.95
CA HIS A 83 -6.80 -4.38 4.65
C HIS A 83 -7.40 -4.46 3.25
N THR A 84 -6.63 -4.90 2.24
CA THR A 84 -7.18 -5.14 0.89
C THR A 84 -8.27 -6.21 0.92
N ALA A 85 -8.03 -7.33 1.63
CA ALA A 85 -9.01 -8.40 1.75
C ALA A 85 -10.30 -7.96 2.47
N TRP A 86 -10.18 -7.18 3.56
CA TRP A 86 -11.34 -6.63 4.27
C TRP A 86 -12.14 -5.66 3.40
N GLN A 87 -11.46 -4.71 2.75
CA GLN A 87 -12.11 -3.73 1.87
C GLN A 87 -12.81 -4.38 0.68
N ALA A 88 -12.20 -5.42 0.10
CA ALA A 88 -12.80 -6.22 -0.96
C ALA A 88 -14.04 -6.96 -0.47
N LYS A 89 -13.93 -7.67 0.67
CA LYS A 89 -15.03 -8.42 1.29
C LYS A 89 -16.24 -7.54 1.60
N ASP A 90 -16.02 -6.36 2.16
CA ASP A 90 -17.09 -5.41 2.49
C ASP A 90 -17.87 -4.95 1.25
N ARG A 91 -17.26 -5.07 0.07
CA ARG A 91 -17.86 -4.78 -1.25
C ARG A 91 -18.29 -6.03 -2.02
N GLY A 92 -18.26 -7.20 -1.36
CA GLY A 92 -18.70 -8.47 -1.94
C GLY A 92 -17.71 -9.13 -2.90
N TYR A 93 -16.42 -8.83 -2.78
CA TYR A 93 -15.35 -9.42 -3.57
C TYR A 93 -14.42 -10.30 -2.74
N ASP A 94 -14.01 -11.43 -3.31
CA ASP A 94 -12.90 -12.24 -2.82
C ASP A 94 -11.58 -11.74 -3.41
N VAL A 95 -10.44 -12.07 -2.75
CA VAL A 95 -9.10 -11.71 -3.21
C VAL A 95 -8.32 -12.94 -3.63
N LEU A 96 -7.80 -12.92 -4.86
CA LEU A 96 -6.83 -13.88 -5.38
C LEU A 96 -5.43 -13.27 -5.28
N LEU A 97 -4.60 -13.79 -4.38
CA LEU A 97 -3.22 -13.35 -4.23
C LEU A 97 -2.34 -13.98 -5.31
N LEU A 98 -1.62 -13.14 -6.06
CA LEU A 98 -0.65 -13.53 -7.08
C LEU A 98 0.76 -13.15 -6.61
N THR A 99 1.63 -14.15 -6.46
CA THR A 99 2.98 -13.99 -5.88
C THR A 99 4.07 -14.56 -6.77
N GLY A 100 3.72 -14.93 -8.00
CA GLY A 100 4.65 -15.55 -8.95
C GLY A 100 5.73 -14.57 -9.44
N GLU A 101 6.87 -15.10 -9.85
CA GLU A 101 7.98 -14.32 -10.43
C GLU A 101 7.59 -13.70 -11.79
N ASP A 102 6.79 -14.39 -12.60
CA ASP A 102 6.21 -13.83 -13.84
C ASP A 102 4.89 -13.11 -13.53
N ALA A 103 4.98 -12.01 -12.79
CA ALA A 103 3.80 -11.25 -12.36
C ALA A 103 2.97 -10.73 -13.54
N VAL A 104 3.59 -10.28 -14.65
CA VAL A 104 2.89 -9.80 -15.85
C VAL A 104 2.16 -10.94 -16.55
N GLY A 105 2.82 -12.09 -16.74
CA GLY A 105 2.21 -13.28 -17.32
C GLY A 105 1.03 -13.78 -16.48
N ASP A 106 1.16 -13.82 -15.16
CA ASP A 106 0.07 -14.17 -14.26
C ASP A 106 -1.12 -13.21 -14.34
N LEU A 107 -0.86 -11.90 -14.36
CA LEU A 107 -1.91 -10.88 -14.52
C LEU A 107 -2.63 -10.99 -15.85
N ARG A 108 -1.90 -11.16 -16.95
CA ARG A 108 -2.50 -11.41 -18.29
C ARG A 108 -3.35 -12.69 -18.27
N ARG A 109 -2.85 -13.76 -17.71
CA ARG A 109 -3.56 -15.05 -17.62
C ARG A 109 -4.89 -14.91 -16.87
N VAL A 110 -4.91 -14.32 -15.70
CA VAL A 110 -6.13 -14.23 -14.87
C VAL A 110 -7.13 -13.22 -15.42
N THR A 111 -6.67 -12.12 -16.01
CA THR A 111 -7.56 -11.09 -16.59
C THR A 111 -8.16 -11.56 -17.93
N GLN A 112 -7.36 -12.09 -18.85
CA GLN A 112 -7.82 -12.59 -20.16
C GLN A 112 -8.70 -13.83 -20.03
N SER A 113 -8.42 -14.69 -19.03
CA SER A 113 -9.29 -15.83 -18.75
C SER A 113 -10.59 -15.41 -18.05
N ASN A 114 -10.82 -14.14 -17.74
CA ASN A 114 -11.92 -13.64 -16.93
C ASN A 114 -12.04 -14.37 -15.56
N LEU A 115 -10.93 -14.74 -14.96
CA LEU A 115 -10.94 -15.33 -13.61
C LEU A 115 -11.21 -14.25 -12.55
N VAL A 116 -10.70 -13.04 -12.79
CA VAL A 116 -10.86 -11.88 -11.91
C VAL A 116 -11.59 -10.75 -12.63
N ASP A 117 -12.17 -9.83 -11.87
CA ASP A 117 -12.91 -8.68 -12.39
C ASP A 117 -12.06 -7.39 -12.36
N GLY A 118 -10.97 -7.38 -11.61
CA GLY A 118 -10.02 -6.27 -11.51
C GLY A 118 -8.72 -6.67 -10.85
N VAL A 119 -7.77 -5.75 -10.82
CA VAL A 119 -6.40 -5.95 -10.32
C VAL A 119 -6.01 -4.85 -9.36
N VAL A 120 -5.40 -5.22 -8.23
CA VAL A 120 -4.64 -4.33 -7.33
C VAL A 120 -3.18 -4.74 -7.38
N LEU A 121 -2.28 -3.77 -7.54
CA LEU A 121 -0.83 -3.96 -7.49
C LEU A 121 -0.28 -3.41 -6.18
N LEU A 122 0.56 -4.17 -5.50
CA LEU A 122 1.31 -3.76 -4.30
C LEU A 122 2.81 -3.82 -4.55
N ASP A 123 3.57 -3.19 -3.65
CA ASP A 123 5.03 -3.16 -3.68
C ASP A 123 5.54 -2.62 -5.02
N ILE A 124 5.16 -1.37 -5.28
CA ILE A 124 5.41 -0.68 -6.55
C ILE A 124 6.85 -0.19 -6.61
N GLU A 125 7.54 -0.55 -7.67
CA GLU A 125 8.86 -0.07 -8.02
C GLU A 125 8.77 1.19 -8.89
N GLU A 126 9.82 2.00 -8.93
CA GLU A 126 9.90 3.20 -9.78
C GLU A 126 9.62 2.88 -11.25
N HIS A 127 10.17 1.76 -11.75
CA HIS A 127 9.96 1.26 -13.11
C HIS A 127 9.17 -0.06 -13.09
N ASP A 128 7.94 0.00 -12.60
CA ASP A 128 7.10 -1.18 -12.42
C ASP A 128 6.45 -1.62 -13.74
N VAL A 129 6.97 -2.70 -14.31
CA VAL A 129 6.47 -3.26 -15.57
C VAL A 129 5.00 -3.70 -15.50
N ARG A 130 4.50 -4.09 -14.31
CA ARG A 130 3.09 -4.48 -14.13
C ARG A 130 2.16 -3.28 -14.33
N ALA A 131 2.56 -2.11 -13.81
CA ALA A 131 1.79 -0.88 -13.98
C ALA A 131 1.93 -0.33 -15.41
N ALA A 132 3.13 -0.30 -15.97
CA ALA A 132 3.37 0.16 -17.34
C ALA A 132 2.57 -0.65 -18.39
N GLU A 133 2.41 -1.96 -18.17
CA GLU A 133 1.67 -2.85 -19.06
C GLU A 133 0.17 -3.00 -18.73
N ALA A 134 -0.38 -2.17 -17.85
CA ALA A 134 -1.79 -2.26 -17.44
C ALA A 134 -2.78 -2.18 -18.59
N GLY A 135 -2.46 -1.46 -19.67
CA GLY A 135 -3.26 -1.39 -20.89
C GLY A 135 -3.43 -2.73 -21.62
N LEU A 136 -2.60 -3.74 -21.31
CA LEU A 136 -2.71 -5.09 -21.86
C LEU A 136 -3.63 -6.01 -21.04
N TYR A 137 -4.05 -5.57 -19.85
CA TYR A 137 -5.00 -6.31 -19.04
C TYR A 137 -6.42 -5.99 -19.51
N SER A 138 -7.25 -7.02 -19.63
CA SER A 138 -8.66 -6.84 -20.05
C SER A 138 -9.56 -6.37 -18.91
N LYS A 139 -8.99 -5.93 -17.80
CA LYS A 139 -9.67 -5.54 -16.57
C LYS A 139 -9.05 -4.26 -16.00
N PRO A 140 -9.82 -3.44 -15.25
CA PRO A 140 -9.26 -2.28 -14.59
C PRO A 140 -8.15 -2.67 -13.59
N CYS A 141 -7.13 -1.80 -13.51
CA CYS A 141 -5.94 -2.00 -12.69
C CYS A 141 -5.68 -0.77 -11.82
N VAL A 142 -5.43 -0.99 -10.53
CA VAL A 142 -5.08 0.05 -9.57
C VAL A 142 -3.81 -0.34 -8.83
N ALA A 143 -2.82 0.53 -8.81
CA ALA A 143 -1.61 0.39 -8.01
C ALA A 143 -1.76 1.13 -6.67
N ILE A 144 -1.31 0.53 -5.58
CA ILE A 144 -1.01 1.22 -4.34
C ILE A 144 0.48 1.54 -4.37
N GLY A 145 0.79 2.75 -4.80
CA GLY A 145 2.11 3.25 -5.14
C GLY A 145 2.08 4.06 -6.44
N LEU A 146 3.10 4.89 -6.64
CA LEU A 146 3.24 5.73 -7.85
C LEU A 146 4.56 5.41 -8.56
N PRO A 147 4.53 4.60 -9.64
CA PRO A 147 5.71 4.41 -10.49
C PRO A 147 5.91 5.60 -11.43
N SER A 148 7.11 5.72 -12.00
CA SER A 148 7.45 6.78 -12.98
C SER A 148 6.62 6.66 -14.27
N GLU A 149 6.30 5.43 -14.68
CA GLU A 149 5.45 5.14 -15.83
C GLU A 149 4.35 4.17 -15.41
N HIS A 150 3.09 4.60 -15.49
CA HIS A 150 1.95 3.77 -15.05
C HIS A 150 0.93 3.48 -16.17
N GLY A 151 1.10 4.04 -17.37
CA GLY A 151 0.24 3.75 -18.52
C GLY A 151 -1.26 3.90 -18.18
N ASP A 152 -2.02 2.85 -18.43
CA ASP A 152 -3.46 2.78 -18.11
C ASP A 152 -3.75 2.36 -16.64
N CYS A 153 -2.72 2.14 -15.80
CA CYS A 153 -2.91 1.84 -14.38
C CYS A 153 -3.37 3.10 -13.63
N ALA A 154 -4.41 3.00 -12.81
CA ALA A 154 -4.69 4.01 -11.82
C ALA A 154 -3.73 3.86 -10.63
N CYS A 155 -3.37 4.97 -9.99
CA CYS A 155 -2.44 4.98 -8.87
C CYS A 155 -3.05 5.67 -7.65
N VAL A 156 -2.92 5.05 -6.49
CA VAL A 156 -3.31 5.61 -5.19
C VAL A 156 -2.10 5.55 -4.27
N ASP A 157 -1.68 6.68 -3.69
CA ASP A 157 -0.54 6.69 -2.77
C ASP A 157 -0.60 7.90 -1.83
N ILE A 158 0.36 7.98 -0.91
CA ILE A 158 0.72 9.21 -0.22
C ILE A 158 1.61 10.04 -1.15
N ASP A 159 1.48 11.34 -1.10
CA ASP A 159 2.41 12.24 -1.77
C ASP A 159 3.76 12.27 -1.01
N PHE A 160 4.63 11.29 -1.33
CA PHE A 160 5.95 11.20 -0.73
C PHE A 160 6.88 12.34 -1.13
N THR A 161 6.64 12.98 -2.27
CA THR A 161 7.33 14.20 -2.66
C THR A 161 6.99 15.35 -1.71
N MET A 162 5.71 15.51 -1.39
CA MET A 162 5.27 16.48 -0.39
C MET A 162 5.79 16.14 1.01
N ALA A 163 5.80 14.84 1.38
CA ALA A 163 6.29 14.40 2.68
C ALA A 163 7.77 14.76 2.91
N GLY A 164 8.64 14.55 1.90
CA GLY A 164 10.05 14.93 1.97
C GLY A 164 10.24 16.44 2.16
N ARG A 165 9.47 17.26 1.43
CA ARG A 165 9.49 18.74 1.60
C ARG A 165 9.00 19.14 2.99
N GLN A 166 7.89 18.60 3.46
CA GLN A 166 7.34 18.89 4.80
C GLN A 166 8.30 18.50 5.93
N ALA A 167 9.05 17.40 5.77
CA ALA A 167 10.05 16.98 6.74
C ALA A 167 11.18 18.02 6.86
N ALA A 168 11.70 18.49 5.73
CA ALA A 168 12.72 19.54 5.71
C ALA A 168 12.20 20.86 6.30
N ASP A 169 11.01 21.32 5.88
CA ASP A 169 10.38 22.54 6.37
C ASP A 169 10.14 22.47 7.88
N CYS A 170 9.66 21.33 8.39
CA CYS A 170 9.39 21.15 9.80
C CYS A 170 10.62 21.38 10.67
N LEU A 171 11.74 20.76 10.29
CA LEU A 171 12.97 20.87 11.08
C LEU A 171 13.68 22.22 10.85
N TYR A 172 13.71 22.70 9.60
CA TYR A 172 14.33 23.98 9.30
C TYR A 172 13.65 25.16 10.01
N SER A 173 12.30 25.17 10.04
CA SER A 173 11.52 26.22 10.72
C SER A 173 11.72 26.23 12.24
N LYS A 174 12.15 25.10 12.81
CA LYS A 174 12.49 24.96 14.23
C LYS A 174 13.97 25.22 14.56
N GLY A 175 14.74 25.78 13.62
CA GLY A 175 16.12 26.17 13.83
C GLY A 175 17.15 25.08 13.52
N HIS A 176 16.76 23.87 13.15
CA HIS A 176 17.72 22.86 12.77
C HIS A 176 18.45 23.24 11.47
N ARG A 177 19.76 23.03 11.41
CA ARG A 177 20.61 23.35 10.24
C ARG A 177 21.42 22.15 9.77
N LYS A 178 21.63 21.16 10.61
CA LYS A 178 22.26 19.88 10.32
C LYS A 178 21.41 18.76 10.89
N VAL A 179 21.01 17.83 10.05
CA VAL A 179 20.08 16.73 10.37
C VAL A 179 20.65 15.44 9.80
N VAL A 180 20.46 14.32 10.49
CA VAL A 180 20.74 13.01 9.93
C VAL A 180 19.47 12.37 9.39
N PHE A 181 19.54 11.82 8.20
CA PHE A 181 18.50 11.00 7.60
C PHE A 181 18.80 9.52 7.85
N LEU A 182 18.05 8.91 8.76
CA LEU A 182 18.08 7.48 9.04
C LEU A 182 17.23 6.77 7.98
N ARG A 183 17.93 6.19 7.00
CA ARG A 183 17.33 5.57 5.82
C ARG A 183 16.58 4.29 6.15
N ASP A 184 15.67 3.85 5.28
CA ASP A 184 15.12 2.50 5.27
C ASP A 184 16.19 1.49 4.79
N ASN A 185 15.88 0.20 4.83
CA ASN A 185 16.83 -0.84 4.43
C ASN A 185 17.27 -0.71 2.96
N GLU A 186 18.51 -1.12 2.66
CA GLU A 186 19.11 -0.94 1.34
C GLU A 186 18.38 -1.72 0.25
N ALA A 187 17.79 -2.87 0.57
CA ALA A 187 17.05 -3.66 -0.40
C ALA A 187 15.85 -2.90 -1.00
N ASP A 188 15.19 -2.01 -0.23
CA ASP A 188 14.12 -1.15 -0.76
C ASP A 188 14.64 -0.14 -1.80
N TYR A 189 15.85 0.39 -1.58
CA TYR A 189 16.49 1.29 -2.55
C TYR A 189 17.03 0.56 -3.79
N GLU A 190 17.68 -0.59 -3.59
CA GLU A 190 18.26 -1.39 -4.68
C GLU A 190 17.22 -1.89 -5.68
N ARG A 191 16.02 -2.24 -5.20
CA ARG A 191 14.92 -2.64 -6.08
C ARG A 191 14.10 -1.47 -6.63
N GLY A 192 14.38 -0.23 -6.21
CA GLY A 192 13.68 0.93 -6.70
C GLY A 192 12.26 1.11 -6.11
N SER A 193 12.05 0.79 -4.82
CA SER A 193 10.75 1.05 -4.17
C SER A 193 10.40 2.53 -4.24
N GLY A 194 9.27 2.85 -4.89
CA GLY A 194 8.90 4.24 -5.22
C GLY A 194 8.83 5.15 -3.99
N TYR A 195 8.28 4.66 -2.87
CA TYR A 195 8.09 5.49 -1.68
C TYR A 195 9.42 5.97 -1.05
N VAL A 196 10.48 5.13 -1.01
CA VAL A 196 11.77 5.54 -0.43
C VAL A 196 12.51 6.50 -1.36
N LEU A 197 12.41 6.28 -2.68
CA LEU A 197 13.07 7.13 -3.68
C LEU A 197 12.44 8.51 -3.72
N LEU A 198 11.12 8.62 -3.89
CA LEU A 198 10.39 9.89 -3.97
C LEU A 198 10.59 10.74 -2.71
N PHE A 199 10.51 10.11 -1.53
CA PHE A 199 10.75 10.82 -0.27
C PHE A 199 12.18 11.35 -0.20
N ARG A 200 13.18 10.47 -0.40
CA ARG A 200 14.59 10.83 -0.30
C ARG A 200 14.98 11.93 -1.29
N GLU A 201 14.60 11.79 -2.56
CA GLU A 201 14.92 12.77 -3.59
C GLU A 201 14.33 14.14 -3.27
N SER A 202 13.07 14.17 -2.87
CA SER A 202 12.40 15.41 -2.50
C SER A 202 12.99 16.04 -1.24
N LEU A 203 13.30 15.24 -0.21
CA LEU A 203 13.97 15.69 1.01
C LEU A 203 15.31 16.36 0.68
N MET A 204 16.16 15.67 -0.10
CA MET A 204 17.50 16.15 -0.43
C MET A 204 17.46 17.44 -1.28
N ALA A 205 16.57 17.48 -2.27
CA ALA A 205 16.41 18.65 -3.12
C ALA A 205 15.95 19.87 -2.33
N HIS A 206 14.90 19.71 -1.52
CA HIS A 206 14.33 20.80 -0.74
C HIS A 206 15.24 21.25 0.42
N ALA A 207 15.90 20.32 1.09
CA ALA A 207 16.91 20.65 2.10
C ALA A 207 18.02 21.53 1.54
N LYS A 208 18.47 21.23 0.32
CA LYS A 208 19.47 22.06 -0.39
C LYS A 208 18.94 23.47 -0.66
N GLU A 209 17.68 23.60 -1.08
CA GLU A 209 17.03 24.92 -1.30
C GLU A 209 16.99 25.76 -0.01
N LEU A 210 16.73 25.10 1.14
CA LEU A 210 16.66 25.74 2.45
C LEU A 210 18.04 26.01 3.09
N GLY A 211 19.12 25.40 2.59
CA GLY A 211 20.41 25.39 3.27
C GLY A 211 20.48 24.46 4.47
N LEU A 212 19.58 23.49 4.55
CA LEU A 212 19.58 22.42 5.57
C LEU A 212 20.55 21.31 5.14
N ARG A 213 21.57 21.05 5.97
CA ARG A 213 22.56 20.00 5.68
C ARG A 213 22.01 18.64 6.15
N ILE A 214 21.81 17.73 5.19
CA ILE A 214 21.42 16.35 5.46
C ILE A 214 22.66 15.45 5.40
N VAL A 215 22.84 14.62 6.44
CA VAL A 215 23.80 13.51 6.50
C VAL A 215 23.00 12.22 6.44
N GLU A 216 23.27 11.35 5.48
CA GLU A 216 22.59 10.07 5.41
C GLU A 216 23.28 9.05 6.32
N SER A 217 22.49 8.16 6.97
CA SER A 217 23.03 7.00 7.67
C SER A 217 23.72 6.05 6.70
N SER A 218 24.58 5.17 7.22
CA SER A 218 25.14 4.07 6.45
C SER A 218 24.04 3.19 5.88
N LYS A 219 24.34 2.49 4.79
CA LYS A 219 23.49 1.48 4.20
C LYS A 219 23.39 0.29 5.15
N HIS A 220 22.20 -0.28 5.30
CA HIS A 220 21.97 -1.43 6.18
C HIS A 220 20.93 -2.38 5.60
N GLY A 221 21.04 -3.66 5.94
CA GLY A 221 20.02 -4.68 5.68
C GLY A 221 18.86 -4.58 6.69
N PHE A 222 17.77 -5.27 6.44
CA PHE A 222 16.51 -5.18 7.19
C PHE A 222 16.68 -5.32 8.72
N ASP A 223 17.52 -6.23 9.20
CA ASP A 223 17.77 -6.46 10.63
C ASP A 223 19.29 -6.32 10.99
N GLN A 224 20.06 -5.59 10.21
CA GLN A 224 21.52 -5.49 10.34
C GLN A 224 21.99 -4.07 10.65
N PHE A 225 21.19 -3.29 11.36
CA PHE A 225 21.56 -1.93 11.76
C PHE A 225 22.34 -1.94 13.07
N ASP A 226 23.54 -1.37 13.06
CA ASP A 226 24.35 -1.15 14.26
C ASP A 226 24.08 0.24 14.83
N ALA A 227 23.11 0.32 15.74
CA ALA A 227 22.69 1.57 16.37
C ALA A 227 23.78 2.18 17.24
N ALA A 228 24.62 1.35 17.90
CA ALA A 228 25.71 1.83 18.77
C ALA A 228 26.78 2.55 17.94
N THR A 229 27.27 1.90 16.87
CA THR A 229 28.20 2.53 15.93
C THR A 229 27.59 3.77 15.29
N PHE A 230 26.33 3.71 14.86
CA PHE A 230 25.64 4.88 14.28
C PHE A 230 25.59 6.06 15.25
N VAL A 231 25.18 5.87 16.49
CA VAL A 231 25.07 6.96 17.46
C VAL A 231 26.46 7.53 17.79
N HIS A 232 27.47 6.65 17.98
CA HIS A 232 28.85 7.08 18.21
C HIS A 232 29.37 7.94 17.04
N ASP A 233 29.30 7.46 15.81
CA ASP A 233 29.89 8.12 14.64
C ASP A 233 29.19 9.42 14.25
N VAL A 234 27.88 9.52 14.51
CA VAL A 234 27.06 10.66 14.13
C VAL A 234 26.95 11.71 15.22
N PHE A 235 26.88 11.32 16.49
CA PHE A 235 26.57 12.23 17.58
C PHE A 235 27.75 12.49 18.54
N ASP A 236 28.82 11.67 18.53
CA ASP A 236 30.04 11.92 19.33
C ASP A 236 31.07 12.75 18.50
N VAL A 237 30.59 13.84 17.92
CA VAL A 237 31.39 14.78 17.13
C VAL A 237 31.04 16.22 17.48
N GLU A 238 32.00 17.15 17.36
CA GLU A 238 31.82 18.57 17.72
C GLU A 238 30.66 19.21 16.93
N ASP A 239 30.61 18.99 15.61
CA ASP A 239 29.54 19.49 14.73
C ASP A 239 28.48 18.39 14.49
N ARG A 240 27.79 17.98 15.56
CA ARG A 240 26.78 16.92 15.50
C ARG A 240 25.45 17.43 14.91
N PRO A 241 24.66 16.56 14.23
CA PRO A 241 23.28 16.90 13.87
C PRO A 241 22.42 17.09 15.11
N THR A 242 21.42 17.96 14.99
CA THR A 242 20.48 18.27 16.07
C THR A 242 19.12 17.58 15.92
N ALA A 243 18.93 16.85 14.80
CA ALA A 243 17.72 16.09 14.54
C ALA A 243 17.97 14.84 13.70
N ILE A 244 17.04 13.89 13.83
CA ILE A 244 16.92 12.69 13.00
C ILE A 244 15.62 12.79 12.19
N ILE A 245 15.70 12.62 10.87
CA ILE A 245 14.57 12.24 10.04
C ILE A 245 14.65 10.73 9.89
N ASN A 246 13.64 10.00 10.38
CA ASN A 246 13.64 8.55 10.35
C ASN A 246 12.69 8.02 9.28
N GLN A 247 13.17 7.09 8.45
CA GLN A 247 12.36 6.27 7.55
C GLN A 247 12.51 4.77 7.86
N ALA A 248 13.46 4.42 8.73
CA ALA A 248 13.70 3.04 9.13
C ALA A 248 12.56 2.46 9.98
N SER A 249 12.59 1.14 10.18
CA SER A 249 11.60 0.41 10.96
C SER A 249 11.54 0.85 12.43
N ALA A 250 10.43 0.56 13.10
CA ALA A 250 10.28 0.81 14.55
C ALA A 250 11.38 0.13 15.37
N ASN A 251 11.82 -1.06 14.97
CA ASN A 251 12.88 -1.79 15.67
C ASN A 251 14.22 -1.04 15.60
N VAL A 252 14.60 -0.58 14.41
CA VAL A 252 15.82 0.22 14.21
C VAL A 252 15.73 1.54 14.98
N LEU A 253 14.61 2.24 14.88
CA LEU A 253 14.43 3.50 15.62
C LEU A 253 14.49 3.30 17.13
N ASN A 254 13.87 2.25 17.68
CA ASN A 254 13.95 1.95 19.11
C ASN A 254 15.39 1.67 19.57
N GLN A 255 16.19 0.94 18.79
CA GLN A 255 17.61 0.74 19.09
C GLN A 255 18.37 2.07 19.11
N VAL A 256 18.14 2.94 18.10
CA VAL A 256 18.76 4.27 18.06
C VAL A 256 18.37 5.12 19.27
N LEU A 257 17.10 5.12 19.67
CA LEU A 257 16.63 5.86 20.85
C LEU A 257 17.28 5.36 22.14
N GLN A 258 17.47 4.04 22.29
CA GLN A 258 18.17 3.44 23.46
C GLN A 258 19.64 3.84 23.49
N GLU A 259 20.33 3.81 22.34
CA GLU A 259 21.74 4.22 22.27
C GLU A 259 21.93 5.71 22.50
N LEU A 260 21.03 6.57 21.98
CA LEU A 260 21.04 8.01 22.31
C LEU A 260 20.91 8.22 23.82
N GLN A 261 19.96 7.55 24.47
CA GLN A 261 19.80 7.62 25.92
C GLN A 261 21.05 7.14 26.66
N SER A 262 21.68 6.05 26.21
CA SER A 262 22.92 5.52 26.78
C SER A 262 24.11 6.48 26.63
N ALA A 263 24.12 7.27 25.55
CA ALA A 263 25.10 8.34 25.30
C ALA A 263 24.74 9.66 26.05
N GLY A 264 23.68 9.68 26.86
CA GLY A 264 23.24 10.88 27.61
C GLY A 264 22.52 11.91 26.74
N LEU A 265 22.03 11.51 25.57
CA LEU A 265 21.27 12.36 24.64
C LEU A 265 19.78 12.11 24.76
N SER A 266 19.04 13.10 25.23
CA SER A 266 17.57 13.02 25.36
C SER A 266 16.85 13.53 24.11
N VAL A 267 15.69 12.96 23.84
CA VAL A 267 14.74 13.42 22.82
C VAL A 267 13.58 14.10 23.56
N PRO A 268 13.20 15.32 23.21
CA PRO A 268 13.71 16.14 22.09
C PRO A 268 14.87 17.08 22.46
N ASP A 269 15.27 17.18 23.74
CA ASP A 269 16.09 18.29 24.25
C ASP A 269 17.49 18.37 23.61
N ASN A 270 18.11 17.24 23.32
CA ASN A 270 19.42 17.17 22.68
C ASN A 270 19.32 16.80 21.19
N VAL A 271 18.34 15.97 20.83
CA VAL A 271 18.13 15.47 19.46
C VAL A 271 16.64 15.39 19.19
N SER A 272 16.17 16.15 18.20
CA SER A 272 14.80 16.02 17.70
C SER A 272 14.66 14.76 16.83
N VAL A 273 13.48 14.11 16.84
CA VAL A 273 13.19 12.95 16.00
C VAL A 273 11.87 13.14 15.28
N LEU A 274 11.90 13.02 13.96
CA LEU A 274 10.73 13.04 13.07
C LEU A 274 10.70 11.78 12.23
N SER A 275 9.66 10.95 12.34
CA SER A 275 9.48 9.76 11.51
C SER A 275 8.61 10.05 10.28
N CYS A 276 8.97 9.50 9.12
CA CYS A 276 8.31 9.77 7.86
C CYS A 276 8.13 8.51 7.04
N GLY A 277 6.93 8.28 6.50
CA GLY A 277 6.65 7.12 5.65
C GLY A 277 6.71 5.79 6.39
N THR A 278 6.52 5.80 7.69
CA THR A 278 6.65 4.64 8.57
C THR A 278 5.30 3.92 8.76
N TYR A 279 5.38 2.63 9.06
CA TYR A 279 4.23 1.72 9.22
C TYR A 279 3.99 1.32 10.68
N PHE A 280 4.40 2.16 11.62
CA PHE A 280 4.14 2.01 13.04
C PHE A 280 3.46 3.26 13.57
N GLU A 281 2.80 3.15 14.70
CA GLU A 281 2.17 4.26 15.37
C GLU A 281 3.19 4.90 16.32
N GLY A 282 3.67 6.10 15.98
CA GLY A 282 4.67 6.83 16.77
C GLY A 282 4.23 7.15 18.19
N GLU A 283 2.91 7.28 18.42
CA GLU A 283 2.33 7.48 19.75
C GLU A 283 2.53 6.27 20.66
N LEU A 284 2.56 5.05 20.11
CA LEU A 284 2.68 3.80 20.85
C LEU A 284 4.14 3.38 21.12
N MET A 285 5.11 4.13 20.63
CA MET A 285 6.51 3.87 20.93
C MET A 285 6.83 4.17 22.39
N THR A 286 7.88 3.56 22.93
CA THR A 286 8.34 3.79 24.33
C THR A 286 8.51 5.28 24.64
N GLN A 287 8.95 6.04 23.65
CA GLN A 287 8.92 7.49 23.62
C GLN A 287 8.07 7.94 22.45
N PRO A 288 6.98 8.70 22.64
CA PRO A 288 6.13 9.17 21.56
C PRO A 288 6.90 10.01 20.52
N ILE A 289 6.79 9.65 19.26
CA ILE A 289 7.55 10.25 18.15
C ILE A 289 6.60 10.97 17.18
N THR A 290 6.88 12.24 16.93
CA THR A 290 6.23 13.02 15.88
C THR A 290 6.44 12.33 14.53
N GLU A 291 5.36 12.13 13.77
CA GLU A 291 5.41 11.29 12.58
C GLU A 291 4.54 11.78 11.42
N MET A 292 4.88 11.34 10.22
CA MET A 292 4.01 11.32 9.03
C MET A 292 3.84 9.85 8.63
N PRO A 293 2.84 9.13 9.20
CA PRO A 293 2.69 7.70 9.00
C PRO A 293 2.11 7.36 7.64
N VAL A 294 2.38 6.14 7.19
CA VAL A 294 1.62 5.50 6.11
C VAL A 294 0.47 4.72 6.73
N MET A 295 -0.74 4.97 6.23
CA MET A 295 -1.96 4.33 6.72
C MET A 295 -2.46 3.30 5.71
N PRO A 296 -2.04 2.01 5.79
CA PRO A 296 -2.42 0.97 4.83
C PRO A 296 -3.94 0.82 4.67
N GLN A 297 -4.69 1.00 5.78
CA GLN A 297 -6.15 0.94 5.76
C GLN A 297 -6.78 1.96 4.80
N GLU A 298 -6.29 3.20 4.83
CA GLU A 298 -6.82 4.29 3.99
C GLU A 298 -6.47 4.06 2.52
N LEU A 299 -5.23 3.70 2.23
CA LEU A 299 -4.76 3.45 0.86
C LEU A 299 -5.50 2.25 0.24
N CYS A 300 -5.61 1.13 0.98
CA CYS A 300 -6.36 -0.03 0.52
C CYS A 300 -7.85 0.29 0.30
N SER A 301 -8.46 1.11 1.19
CA SER A 301 -9.85 1.52 1.03
C SER A 301 -10.06 2.30 -0.26
N LYS A 302 -9.23 3.31 -0.53
CA LYS A 302 -9.29 4.12 -1.75
C LYS A 302 -9.03 3.28 -3.00
N ALA A 303 -8.00 2.43 -2.99
CA ALA A 303 -7.66 1.61 -4.14
C ALA A 303 -8.78 0.62 -4.49
N VAL A 304 -9.34 -0.07 -3.49
CA VAL A 304 -10.44 -1.02 -3.71
C VAL A 304 -11.72 -0.30 -4.11
N GLU A 305 -12.01 0.87 -3.53
CA GLU A 305 -13.18 1.69 -3.90
C GLU A 305 -13.07 2.14 -5.36
N LEU A 306 -11.92 2.69 -5.77
CA LEU A 306 -11.68 3.12 -7.15
C LEU A 306 -11.84 1.94 -8.12
N LEU A 307 -11.25 0.79 -7.78
CA LEU A 307 -11.34 -0.43 -8.59
C LEU A 307 -12.78 -0.95 -8.71
N VAL A 308 -13.51 -1.06 -7.60
CA VAL A 308 -14.88 -1.57 -7.59
C VAL A 308 -15.81 -0.62 -8.34
N ASN A 309 -15.65 0.69 -8.20
CA ASN A 309 -16.40 1.67 -8.98
C ASN A 309 -16.15 1.51 -10.49
N ALA A 310 -14.91 1.27 -10.91
CA ALA A 310 -14.59 0.98 -12.31
C ALA A 310 -15.25 -0.32 -12.80
N ILE A 311 -15.25 -1.37 -11.97
CA ILE A 311 -15.88 -2.65 -12.30
C ILE A 311 -17.40 -2.51 -12.39
N GLU A 312 -18.03 -1.83 -11.43
CA GLU A 312 -19.49 -1.82 -11.28
C GLU A 312 -20.19 -0.76 -12.10
N SER A 313 -19.63 0.42 -12.17
CA SER A 313 -20.20 1.57 -12.87
C SER A 313 -19.58 1.82 -14.24
N HIS A 314 -18.61 1.00 -14.65
CA HIS A 314 -17.83 1.16 -15.89
C HIS A 314 -17.19 2.56 -16.00
N THR A 315 -16.80 3.12 -14.84
CA THR A 315 -16.07 4.38 -14.79
C THR A 315 -14.67 4.15 -15.36
N ASP A 316 -14.26 5.04 -16.27
CA ASP A 316 -12.88 4.99 -16.79
C ASP A 316 -11.93 5.56 -15.74
N ILE A 317 -11.02 4.71 -15.26
CA ILE A 317 -9.99 5.07 -14.26
C ILE A 317 -8.58 5.05 -14.83
N ARG A 318 -8.43 4.88 -16.15
CA ARG A 318 -7.10 4.77 -16.78
C ARG A 318 -6.28 6.03 -16.55
N GLY A 319 -5.08 5.83 -16.04
CA GLY A 319 -4.13 6.90 -15.78
C GLY A 319 -4.52 7.85 -14.64
N VAL A 320 -5.58 7.56 -13.89
CA VAL A 320 -5.97 8.37 -12.71
C VAL A 320 -4.90 8.24 -11.62
N VAL A 321 -4.48 9.39 -11.06
CA VAL A 321 -3.54 9.44 -9.93
C VAL A 321 -4.20 10.18 -8.77
N GLU A 322 -4.37 9.48 -7.65
CA GLU A 322 -4.92 10.03 -6.41
C GLU A 322 -3.87 9.99 -5.30
N LEU A 323 -3.26 11.13 -5.00
CA LEU A 323 -2.28 11.26 -3.93
C LEU A 323 -2.91 11.88 -2.68
N SER A 324 -2.74 11.19 -1.56
CA SER A 324 -3.15 11.70 -0.25
C SER A 324 -2.08 12.62 0.31
N ARG A 325 -2.49 13.77 0.87
CA ARG A 325 -1.55 14.64 1.58
C ARG A 325 -1.00 13.93 2.81
N PRO A 326 0.33 13.95 3.05
CA PRO A 326 0.88 13.44 4.30
C PRO A 326 0.38 14.28 5.48
N ALA A 327 -0.12 13.60 6.51
CA ALA A 327 -0.56 14.23 7.75
C ALA A 327 0.55 14.12 8.81
N MET A 328 0.88 15.22 9.47
CA MET A 328 1.88 15.22 10.55
C MET A 328 1.19 15.11 11.91
N HIS A 329 1.44 14.04 12.62
CA HIS A 329 1.00 13.79 13.98
C HIS A 329 2.09 14.21 14.96
N ARG A 330 1.81 15.19 15.81
CA ARG A 330 2.80 15.79 16.72
C ARG A 330 2.73 15.15 18.09
N HIS A 331 3.83 14.53 18.53
CA HIS A 331 3.93 13.84 19.82
C HIS A 331 5.07 14.39 20.72
N GLY A 332 5.59 15.57 20.37
CA GLY A 332 6.55 16.28 21.22
C GLY A 332 8.02 15.89 21.04
N SER A 333 8.35 15.02 20.09
CA SER A 333 9.75 14.61 19.85
C SER A 333 10.58 15.60 18.99
N VAL A 334 9.98 16.72 18.58
CA VAL A 334 10.66 17.77 17.79
C VAL A 334 10.60 19.09 18.57
N ALA A 335 11.75 19.55 19.02
CA ALA A 335 11.91 20.82 19.74
C ALA A 335 12.45 21.94 18.84
N GLU A 336 12.45 23.16 19.32
CA GLU A 336 13.16 24.29 18.71
C GLU A 336 14.63 24.27 19.14
N VAL A 337 15.50 24.59 18.20
CA VAL A 337 16.92 24.80 18.48
C VAL A 337 17.18 26.30 18.51
N ASP A 338 17.77 26.79 19.58
CA ASP A 338 18.17 28.18 19.68
C ASP A 338 19.28 28.45 18.67
N VAL A 339 18.95 29.15 17.59
CA VAL A 339 19.93 29.59 16.60
C VAL A 339 20.58 30.82 17.19
N GLY A 340 21.52 30.60 18.13
CA GLY A 340 22.35 31.71 18.63
C GLY A 340 22.89 32.49 17.42
N GLU A 341 22.76 33.81 17.47
CA GLU A 341 23.30 34.71 16.46
C GLU A 341 24.78 34.33 16.18
N GLN A 342 25.05 33.68 15.02
CA GLN A 342 26.39 33.49 14.49
C GLN A 342 26.71 34.58 13.49
#